data_b5eb61d35b43c4bff6c37079e4f07f7c
#
_entry.id   b5eb61d35b43c4bff6c37079e4f07f7c
#
_cell.length_a   1.000
_cell.length_b   1.000
_cell.length_c   1.000
_cell.angle_alpha   90.00
_cell.angle_beta   90.00
_cell.angle_gamma   90.00
#
_symmetry.space_group_name_H-M   'P 1'
#
loop_
_entity.id
_entity.type
_entity.pdbx_description
1 polymer ?
#
loop_
_entity_poly.entity_id
_entity_poly.type
_entity_poly.pdbx_seq_one_letter_code
_entity_poly.pdbx_strand_id
1 'polypeptide(L)'
;MAMPRSGNTLFASIINQNSKIACTANSITLEIMKDLFLLKETDVFKNYPDHQSLDNVLSSVYYNYYKDWPQDTIIDRGPAMTDGNLMLLKKHLGQPVKCIVLWRDLLDVLASYIKWFENEPTAYPNQYGKKNIEEKLNLLMKDTGAIAKELKGIQNAMKPENEKDCFFIRYEDLVTQPESTIKGLYKFLEMDYYPHRFHSLNQFSLNGLIYDDTVVGKGLHTIKTGRLQLEENPYKNEARHFSVLFLNWGLRLRHLIFAVYFTA
;
A
#
# COMPACT_ATOMS: atom_id res chain seq x y z
N MET A 1 -0.89 2.68 4.14
CA MET A 1 -0.84 1.32 3.55
C MET A 1 -1.74 1.23 2.34
N ALA A 2 -1.58 0.21 1.50
CA ALA A 2 -2.40 0.17 0.30
C ALA A 2 -2.44 -1.23 -0.29
N MET A 3 -3.65 -1.69 -0.63
CA MET A 3 -3.81 -2.90 -1.42
C MET A 3 -3.08 -2.76 -2.76
N PRO A 4 -2.37 -3.76 -3.24
CA PRO A 4 -1.77 -3.72 -4.57
C PRO A 4 -2.84 -3.44 -5.63
N ARG A 5 -2.50 -2.73 -6.70
CA ARG A 5 -3.42 -2.35 -7.80
C ARG A 5 -4.64 -1.50 -7.39
N SER A 6 -4.60 -0.86 -6.22
CA SER A 6 -5.65 0.08 -5.75
C SER A 6 -5.32 1.56 -6.03
N GLY A 7 -4.47 1.84 -7.00
CA GLY A 7 -4.17 3.22 -7.43
C GLY A 7 -3.09 3.92 -6.59
N ASN A 8 -2.20 3.18 -5.95
CA ASN A 8 -1.14 3.74 -5.10
C ASN A 8 -0.26 4.76 -5.81
N THR A 9 0.22 4.43 -7.01
CA THR A 9 1.06 5.34 -7.81
C THR A 9 0.28 6.57 -8.25
N LEU A 10 -1.00 6.38 -8.61
CA LEU A 10 -1.91 7.48 -8.95
C LEU A 10 -2.09 8.43 -7.76
N PHE A 11 -2.41 7.89 -6.59
CA PHE A 11 -2.56 8.65 -5.36
C PHE A 11 -1.28 9.46 -5.04
N ALA A 12 -0.12 8.80 -5.06
CA ALA A 12 1.15 9.46 -4.81
C ALA A 12 1.44 10.58 -5.84
N SER A 13 1.12 10.36 -7.12
CA SER A 13 1.30 11.38 -8.16
C SER A 13 0.36 12.59 -7.98
N ILE A 14 -0.84 12.38 -7.43
CA ILE A 14 -1.75 13.48 -7.08
C ILE A 14 -1.18 14.26 -5.89
N ILE A 15 -0.86 13.58 -4.80
CA ILE A 15 -0.43 14.21 -3.55
C ILE A 15 0.90 14.96 -3.72
N ASN A 16 1.84 14.43 -4.50
CA ASN A 16 3.14 15.07 -4.76
C ASN A 16 3.07 16.34 -5.62
N GLN A 17 1.88 16.76 -6.07
CA GLN A 17 1.71 18.09 -6.63
C GLN A 17 1.86 19.18 -5.56
N ASN A 18 1.62 18.87 -4.29
CA ASN A 18 1.90 19.75 -3.18
C ASN A 18 3.38 19.62 -2.77
N SER A 19 4.18 20.64 -3.06
CA SER A 19 5.62 20.60 -2.78
C SER A 19 6.00 20.50 -1.30
N LYS A 20 5.04 20.69 -0.39
CA LYS A 20 5.24 20.51 1.06
C LYS A 20 5.07 19.06 1.51
N ILE A 21 4.55 18.18 0.65
CA ILE A 21 4.29 16.79 0.98
C ILE A 21 5.13 15.89 0.09
N ALA A 22 5.77 14.91 0.69
CA ALA A 22 6.35 13.78 -0.02
C ALA A 22 5.53 12.52 0.26
N CYS A 23 4.77 12.04 -0.74
CA CYS A 23 4.13 10.74 -0.70
C CYS A 23 5.01 9.74 -1.44
N THR A 24 5.62 8.80 -0.72
CA THR A 24 6.53 7.81 -1.31
C THR A 24 5.76 6.82 -2.16
N ALA A 25 6.38 6.39 -3.25
CA ALA A 25 5.79 5.38 -4.11
C ALA A 25 5.96 3.96 -3.57
N ASN A 26 7.10 3.72 -2.96
CA ASN A 26 7.46 2.53 -2.21
C ASN A 26 8.55 2.92 -1.21
N SER A 27 8.54 2.33 -0.03
CA SER A 27 9.52 2.62 1.01
C SER A 27 9.97 1.33 1.68
N ILE A 28 11.22 1.31 2.08
CA ILE A 28 11.83 0.20 2.82
C ILE A 28 12.00 0.51 4.32
N THR A 29 11.49 1.64 4.79
CA THR A 29 11.68 2.06 6.19
C THR A 29 11.11 1.07 7.19
N LEU A 30 9.91 0.51 6.91
CA LEU A 30 9.31 -0.51 7.77
C LEU A 30 10.07 -1.84 7.73
N GLU A 31 10.60 -2.23 6.57
CA GLU A 31 11.46 -3.40 6.44
C GLU A 31 12.74 -3.21 7.27
N ILE A 32 13.39 -2.04 7.17
CA ILE A 32 14.57 -1.71 7.98
C ILE A 32 14.24 -1.82 9.48
N MET A 33 13.14 -1.20 9.92
CA MET A 33 12.73 -1.27 11.34
C MET A 33 12.48 -2.71 11.79
N LYS A 34 11.79 -3.50 10.96
CA LYS A 34 11.51 -4.89 11.25
C LYS A 34 12.79 -5.73 11.36
N ASP A 35 13.70 -5.58 10.41
CA ASP A 35 14.95 -6.32 10.38
C ASP A 35 15.83 -5.95 11.57
N LEU A 36 15.93 -4.67 11.90
CA LEU A 36 16.62 -4.21 13.14
C LEU A 36 15.96 -4.77 14.38
N PHE A 37 14.63 -4.81 14.45
CA PHE A 37 13.92 -5.39 15.60
C PHE A 37 14.20 -6.89 15.75
N LEU A 38 14.29 -7.63 14.63
CA LEU A 38 14.58 -9.06 14.63
C LEU A 38 16.01 -9.39 15.09
N LEU A 39 16.93 -8.41 15.13
CA LEU A 39 18.25 -8.61 15.72
C LEU A 39 18.19 -9.04 17.19
N LYS A 40 17.09 -8.73 17.90
CA LYS A 40 16.85 -9.18 19.28
C LYS A 40 16.82 -10.70 19.41
N GLU A 41 16.56 -11.41 18.33
CA GLU A 41 16.51 -12.87 18.31
C GLU A 41 17.86 -13.54 18.03
N THR A 42 18.87 -12.76 17.64
CA THR A 42 20.21 -13.28 17.36
C THR A 42 20.97 -13.65 18.62
N ASP A 43 21.84 -14.64 18.53
CA ASP A 43 22.69 -15.06 19.66
C ASP A 43 23.63 -13.94 20.11
N VAL A 44 24.12 -13.12 19.17
CA VAL A 44 24.98 -11.96 19.48
C VAL A 44 24.24 -10.98 20.37
N PHE A 45 22.99 -10.65 20.06
CA PHE A 45 22.20 -9.74 20.88
C PHE A 45 21.83 -10.37 22.22
N LYS A 46 21.43 -11.63 22.23
CA LYS A 46 21.10 -12.36 23.48
C LYS A 46 22.29 -12.49 24.41
N ASN A 47 23.51 -12.55 23.86
CA ASN A 47 24.74 -12.59 24.65
C ASN A 47 25.07 -11.23 25.32
N TYR A 48 24.71 -10.11 24.68
CA TYR A 48 24.87 -8.75 25.23
C TYR A 48 23.62 -7.89 24.88
N PRO A 49 22.54 -8.01 25.68
CA PRO A 49 21.20 -7.49 25.30
C PRO A 49 21.03 -6.00 25.64
N ASP A 50 21.69 -5.12 24.91
CA ASP A 50 21.50 -3.67 25.04
C ASP A 50 20.22 -3.22 24.33
N HIS A 51 19.08 -3.43 24.98
CA HIS A 51 17.76 -3.06 24.46
C HIS A 51 17.60 -1.56 24.25
N GLN A 52 18.17 -0.73 25.14
CA GLN A 52 18.03 0.73 25.06
C GLN A 52 18.71 1.28 23.82
N SER A 53 19.94 0.86 23.54
CA SER A 53 20.67 1.32 22.34
C SER A 53 19.98 0.88 21.07
N LEU A 54 19.46 -0.35 21.02
CA LEU A 54 18.70 -0.82 19.84
C LEU A 54 17.38 -0.07 19.69
N ASP A 55 16.65 0.22 20.79
CA ASP A 55 15.41 1.01 20.74
C ASP A 55 15.70 2.46 20.30
N ASN A 56 16.85 3.06 20.65
CA ASN A 56 17.29 4.37 20.15
C ASN A 56 17.50 4.35 18.63
N VAL A 57 18.15 3.29 18.11
CA VAL A 57 18.33 3.12 16.65
C VAL A 57 16.98 3.00 15.95
N LEU A 58 16.09 2.13 16.45
CA LEU A 58 14.75 1.95 15.90
C LEU A 58 13.95 3.26 15.86
N SER A 59 14.02 4.08 16.91
CA SER A 59 13.31 5.36 17.00
C SER A 59 13.89 6.43 16.07
N SER A 60 15.13 6.26 15.60
CA SER A 60 15.78 7.20 14.68
C SER A 60 15.60 6.86 13.19
N VAL A 61 15.07 5.66 12.86
CA VAL A 61 15.01 5.18 11.46
C VAL A 61 14.29 6.14 10.54
N TYR A 62 13.05 6.51 10.86
CA TYR A 62 12.27 7.43 10.01
C TYR A 62 12.92 8.80 9.89
N TYR A 63 13.36 9.38 11.00
CA TYR A 63 14.02 10.67 11.01
C TYR A 63 15.27 10.66 10.13
N ASN A 64 16.17 9.69 10.33
CA ASN A 64 17.43 9.63 9.59
C ASN A 64 17.22 9.28 8.12
N TYR A 65 16.20 8.47 7.79
CA TYR A 65 15.91 8.10 6.41
C TYR A 65 15.45 9.29 5.56
N TYR A 66 14.66 10.20 6.15
CA TYR A 66 14.07 11.33 5.45
C TYR A 66 14.69 12.70 5.80
N LYS A 67 15.73 12.76 6.63
CA LYS A 67 16.29 14.01 7.17
C LYS A 67 16.70 15.04 6.12
N ASP A 68 17.12 14.59 4.93
CA ASP A 68 17.60 15.46 3.85
C ASP A 68 16.51 15.74 2.79
N TRP A 69 15.28 15.29 3.04
CA TRP A 69 14.16 15.58 2.15
C TRP A 69 13.60 16.97 2.44
N PRO A 70 13.30 17.77 1.37
CA PRO A 70 12.88 19.17 1.55
C PRO A 70 11.42 19.33 1.99
N GLN A 71 10.63 18.28 2.05
CA GLN A 71 9.21 18.35 2.38
C GLN A 71 8.95 18.33 3.89
N ASP A 72 7.97 19.12 4.34
CA ASP A 72 7.58 19.22 5.75
C ASP A 72 6.81 17.98 6.24
N THR A 73 6.13 17.28 5.32
CA THR A 73 5.28 16.13 5.62
C THR A 73 5.65 14.94 4.74
N ILE A 74 5.89 13.80 5.38
CA ILE A 74 6.16 12.53 4.68
C ILE A 74 4.97 11.59 4.84
N ILE A 75 4.40 11.17 3.73
CA ILE A 75 3.43 10.06 3.66
C ILE A 75 4.19 8.83 3.16
N ASP A 76 4.60 8.01 4.12
CA ASP A 76 5.42 6.83 3.82
C ASP A 76 4.56 5.63 3.43
N ARG A 77 4.85 5.03 2.27
CA ARG A 77 4.12 3.85 1.78
C ARG A 77 4.77 2.58 2.28
N GLY A 78 4.06 1.89 3.16
CA GLY A 78 4.45 0.57 3.65
C GLY A 78 3.25 -0.19 4.25
N PRO A 79 3.38 -1.46 4.61
CA PRO A 79 2.33 -2.28 5.20
C PRO A 79 2.13 -1.93 6.71
N ALA A 80 1.83 -0.66 6.99
CA ALA A 80 1.81 -0.08 8.35
C ALA A 80 0.85 -0.78 9.32
N MET A 81 -0.30 -1.26 8.82
CA MET A 81 -1.37 -1.81 9.66
C MET A 81 -1.28 -3.32 9.90
N THR A 82 -0.21 -4.00 9.47
CA THR A 82 0.07 -5.35 9.98
C THR A 82 0.42 -5.27 11.47
N ASP A 83 -0.01 -6.25 12.28
CA ASP A 83 0.12 -6.18 13.75
C ASP A 83 1.54 -5.86 14.22
N GLY A 84 2.56 -6.53 13.67
CA GLY A 84 3.95 -6.28 14.03
C GLY A 84 4.43 -4.87 13.66
N ASN A 85 4.10 -4.39 12.47
CA ASN A 85 4.51 -3.07 12.01
C ASN A 85 3.79 -1.95 12.77
N LEU A 86 2.49 -2.10 13.03
CA LEU A 86 1.75 -1.11 13.83
C LEU A 86 2.32 -1.00 15.24
N MET A 87 2.69 -2.11 15.87
CA MET A 87 3.33 -2.12 17.17
C MET A 87 4.68 -1.38 17.14
N LEU A 88 5.52 -1.65 16.14
CA LEU A 88 6.80 -0.96 15.97
C LEU A 88 6.61 0.54 15.78
N LEU A 89 5.66 0.94 14.91
CA LEU A 89 5.36 2.35 14.67
C LEU A 89 4.86 3.04 15.94
N LYS A 90 3.88 2.48 16.63
CA LYS A 90 3.34 3.05 17.88
C LYS A 90 4.41 3.20 18.96
N LYS A 91 5.40 2.28 19.02
CA LYS A 91 6.47 2.33 20.01
C LYS A 91 7.58 3.32 19.65
N HIS A 92 7.96 3.39 18.36
CA HIS A 92 9.23 4.02 17.96
C HIS A 92 9.06 5.30 17.11
N LEU A 93 7.85 5.61 16.59
CA LEU A 93 7.69 6.80 15.74
C LEU A 93 7.75 8.12 16.53
N GLY A 94 7.49 8.08 17.86
CA GLY A 94 7.52 9.27 18.71
C GLY A 94 6.33 10.24 18.52
N GLN A 95 5.37 9.88 17.67
CA GLN A 95 4.16 10.65 17.37
C GLN A 95 2.99 9.72 17.06
N PRO A 96 1.72 10.21 17.13
CA PRO A 96 0.56 9.42 16.75
C PRO A 96 0.67 8.88 15.31
N VAL A 97 0.35 7.59 15.13
CA VAL A 97 0.33 6.96 13.82
C VAL A 97 -0.98 7.29 13.12
N LYS A 98 -0.94 8.14 12.09
CA LYS A 98 -2.06 8.34 11.16
C LYS A 98 -1.84 7.46 9.94
N CYS A 99 -2.85 6.69 9.53
CA CYS A 99 -2.74 5.75 8.43
C CYS A 99 -3.74 6.08 7.31
N ILE A 100 -3.25 6.19 6.08
CA ILE A 100 -4.08 6.27 4.88
C ILE A 100 -4.19 4.86 4.30
N VAL A 101 -5.42 4.38 4.13
CA VAL A 101 -5.73 3.02 3.68
C VAL A 101 -6.36 3.08 2.29
N LEU A 102 -5.58 2.76 1.25
CA LEU A 102 -6.11 2.63 -0.11
C LEU A 102 -6.58 1.20 -0.35
N TRP A 103 -7.81 1.06 -0.83
CA TRP A 103 -8.41 -0.22 -1.13
C TRP A 103 -9.22 -0.19 -2.42
N ARG A 104 -9.48 -1.36 -2.99
CA ARG A 104 -10.24 -1.55 -4.23
C ARG A 104 -10.97 -2.88 -4.17
N ASP A 105 -12.04 -3.02 -4.95
CA ASP A 105 -12.73 -4.31 -5.13
C ASP A 105 -11.73 -5.41 -5.49
N LEU A 106 -11.80 -6.54 -4.78
CA LEU A 106 -10.83 -7.63 -4.94
C LEU A 106 -10.85 -8.24 -6.33
N LEU A 107 -12.03 -8.34 -6.96
CA LEU A 107 -12.12 -8.85 -8.34
C LEU A 107 -11.44 -7.91 -9.32
N ASP A 108 -11.55 -6.61 -9.11
CA ASP A 108 -10.86 -5.62 -9.95
C ASP A 108 -9.35 -5.64 -9.74
N VAL A 109 -8.89 -5.92 -8.52
CA VAL A 109 -7.47 -6.14 -8.22
C VAL A 109 -6.95 -7.39 -8.94
N LEU A 110 -7.65 -8.52 -8.82
CA LEU A 110 -7.28 -9.77 -9.48
C LEU A 110 -7.31 -9.62 -11.01
N ALA A 111 -8.36 -9.01 -11.58
CA ALA A 111 -8.44 -8.72 -13.00
C ALA A 111 -7.29 -7.83 -13.49
N SER A 112 -6.87 -6.85 -12.68
CA SER A 112 -5.71 -6.02 -12.99
C SER A 112 -4.40 -6.81 -12.99
N TYR A 113 -4.26 -7.81 -12.12
CA TYR A 113 -3.11 -8.70 -12.11
C TYR A 113 -3.10 -9.65 -13.31
N ILE A 114 -4.25 -10.24 -13.67
CA ILE A 114 -4.37 -11.10 -14.86
C ILE A 114 -3.90 -10.31 -16.08
N LYS A 115 -4.50 -9.14 -16.33
CA LYS A 115 -4.10 -8.26 -17.43
C LYS A 115 -2.60 -7.97 -17.45
N TRP A 116 -2.02 -7.72 -16.30
CA TRP A 116 -0.60 -7.41 -16.22
C TRP A 116 0.27 -8.64 -16.48
N PHE A 117 -0.05 -9.81 -15.93
CA PHE A 117 0.69 -11.05 -16.17
C PHE A 117 0.63 -11.53 -17.62
N GLU A 118 -0.47 -11.26 -18.34
CA GLU A 118 -0.56 -11.56 -19.77
C GLU A 118 0.34 -10.65 -20.60
N ASN A 119 0.40 -9.37 -20.25
CA ASN A 119 1.26 -8.41 -20.94
C ASN A 119 2.75 -8.57 -20.60
N GLU A 120 3.05 -9.03 -19.38
CA GLU A 120 4.41 -9.20 -18.84
C GLU A 120 4.58 -10.62 -18.24
N PRO A 121 4.56 -11.67 -19.07
CA PRO A 121 4.58 -13.05 -18.57
C PRO A 121 5.83 -13.42 -17.78
N THR A 122 6.94 -12.69 -17.99
CA THR A 122 8.22 -12.85 -17.29
C THR A 122 8.38 -11.96 -16.06
N ALA A 123 7.37 -11.19 -15.71
CA ALA A 123 7.41 -10.30 -14.55
C ALA A 123 7.73 -11.08 -13.26
N TYR A 124 8.58 -10.49 -12.41
CA TYR A 124 9.06 -11.13 -11.18
C TYR A 124 9.56 -12.57 -11.41
N PRO A 125 10.58 -12.79 -12.23
CA PRO A 125 10.96 -14.15 -12.66
C PRO A 125 11.27 -15.10 -11.50
N ASN A 126 11.81 -14.59 -10.40
CA ASN A 126 12.11 -15.38 -9.21
C ASN A 126 10.86 -15.78 -8.40
N GLN A 127 9.78 -15.01 -8.50
CA GLN A 127 8.56 -15.22 -7.71
C GLN A 127 7.48 -15.96 -8.49
N TYR A 128 7.24 -15.55 -9.73
CA TYR A 128 6.15 -16.09 -10.54
C TYR A 128 6.66 -17.00 -11.67
N GLY A 129 7.84 -16.69 -12.24
CA GLY A 129 8.52 -17.54 -13.22
C GLY A 129 7.61 -18.02 -14.34
N LYS A 130 7.70 -19.34 -14.65
CA LYS A 130 6.91 -20.00 -15.69
C LYS A 130 5.52 -20.47 -15.24
N LYS A 131 5.04 -19.99 -14.10
CA LYS A 131 3.73 -20.38 -13.55
C LYS A 131 2.59 -19.87 -14.42
N ASN A 132 1.51 -20.64 -14.50
CA ASN A 132 0.27 -20.20 -15.14
C ASN A 132 -0.45 -19.12 -14.31
N ILE A 133 -1.49 -18.53 -14.85
CA ILE A 133 -2.23 -17.41 -14.20
C ILE A 133 -2.81 -17.84 -12.85
N GLU A 134 -3.42 -19.02 -12.78
CA GLU A 134 -4.00 -19.55 -11.54
C GLU A 134 -2.95 -19.70 -10.43
N GLU A 135 -1.81 -20.31 -10.76
CA GLU A 135 -0.70 -20.45 -9.82
C GLU A 135 -0.15 -19.09 -9.34
N LYS A 136 -0.06 -18.10 -10.24
CA LYS A 136 0.36 -16.74 -9.90
C LYS A 136 -0.64 -16.06 -8.96
N LEU A 137 -1.93 -16.17 -9.23
CA LEU A 137 -2.99 -15.63 -8.37
C LEU A 137 -3.01 -16.32 -7.01
N ASN A 138 -2.84 -17.64 -6.97
CA ASN A 138 -2.72 -18.41 -5.73
C ASN A 138 -1.55 -17.90 -4.85
N LEU A 139 -0.41 -17.56 -5.46
CA LEU A 139 0.72 -16.99 -4.74
C LEU A 139 0.40 -15.59 -4.15
N LEU A 140 -0.38 -14.76 -4.84
CA LEU A 140 -0.81 -13.46 -4.35
C LEU A 140 -1.78 -13.59 -3.16
N MET A 141 -2.65 -14.61 -3.19
CA MET A 141 -3.73 -14.82 -2.22
C MET A 141 -3.33 -15.68 -1.02
N LYS A 142 -2.21 -16.46 -1.07
CA LYS A 142 -1.76 -17.21 0.09
C LYS A 142 -1.38 -16.29 1.25
N ASP A 143 -1.35 -16.78 2.48
CA ASP A 143 -1.11 -16.00 3.71
C ASP A 143 0.10 -15.06 3.69
N THR A 144 1.15 -15.44 2.98
CA THR A 144 2.36 -14.64 2.77
C THR A 144 2.34 -13.81 1.49
N GLY A 145 1.26 -13.91 0.70
CA GLY A 145 1.12 -13.21 -0.57
C GLY A 145 0.80 -11.73 -0.42
N ALA A 146 1.10 -10.96 -1.45
CA ALA A 146 0.96 -9.52 -1.41
C ALA A 146 -0.48 -9.05 -1.15
N ILE A 147 -1.50 -9.73 -1.73
CA ILE A 147 -2.90 -9.35 -1.52
C ILE A 147 -3.35 -9.75 -0.12
N ALA A 148 -3.09 -10.98 0.32
CA ALA A 148 -3.56 -11.46 1.62
C ALA A 148 -2.95 -10.69 2.80
N LYS A 149 -1.67 -10.32 2.72
CA LYS A 149 -1.03 -9.47 3.74
C LYS A 149 -1.72 -8.11 3.88
N GLU A 150 -2.00 -7.45 2.76
CA GLU A 150 -2.66 -6.14 2.79
C GLU A 150 -4.12 -6.24 3.24
N LEU A 151 -4.84 -7.30 2.86
CA LEU A 151 -6.19 -7.56 3.38
C LEU A 151 -6.20 -7.71 4.90
N LYS A 152 -5.26 -8.46 5.48
CA LYS A 152 -5.11 -8.56 6.94
C LYS A 152 -4.83 -7.20 7.58
N GLY A 153 -3.99 -6.38 6.95
CA GLY A 153 -3.73 -5.02 7.41
C GLY A 153 -4.98 -4.12 7.33
N ILE A 154 -5.79 -4.22 6.27
CA ILE A 154 -7.07 -3.49 6.16
C ILE A 154 -8.03 -3.93 7.27
N GLN A 155 -8.15 -5.25 7.54
CA GLN A 155 -8.95 -5.75 8.66
C GLN A 155 -8.49 -5.16 9.99
N ASN A 156 -7.18 -5.08 10.21
CA ASN A 156 -6.64 -4.48 11.43
C ASN A 156 -6.91 -2.98 11.51
N ALA A 157 -6.85 -2.27 10.38
CA ALA A 157 -7.21 -0.84 10.31
C ALA A 157 -8.68 -0.58 10.66
N MET A 158 -9.59 -1.50 10.32
CA MET A 158 -11.02 -1.40 10.60
C MET A 158 -11.41 -1.76 12.04
N LYS A 159 -10.49 -2.24 12.87
CA LYS A 159 -10.79 -2.48 14.29
C LYS A 159 -11.07 -1.15 15.00
N PRO A 160 -12.06 -1.11 15.94
CA PRO A 160 -12.45 0.13 16.62
C PRO A 160 -11.29 0.90 17.28
N GLU A 161 -10.29 0.18 17.79
CA GLU A 161 -9.10 0.77 18.41
C GLU A 161 -8.14 1.45 17.42
N ASN A 162 -8.24 1.14 16.12
CA ASN A 162 -7.36 1.67 15.06
C ASN A 162 -8.11 2.58 14.08
N GLU A 163 -9.41 2.39 13.89
CA GLU A 163 -10.22 3.06 12.86
C GLU A 163 -10.11 4.58 12.94
N LYS A 164 -10.12 5.14 14.14
CA LYS A 164 -10.01 6.59 14.38
C LYS A 164 -8.70 7.20 13.86
N ASP A 165 -7.65 6.40 13.76
CA ASP A 165 -6.32 6.79 13.27
C ASP A 165 -6.15 6.48 11.78
N CYS A 166 -7.23 6.06 11.08
CA CYS A 166 -7.21 5.63 9.68
C CYS A 166 -8.14 6.49 8.81
N PHE A 167 -7.66 6.84 7.61
CA PHE A 167 -8.47 7.44 6.56
C PHE A 167 -8.56 6.47 5.38
N PHE A 168 -9.78 6.00 5.07
CA PHE A 168 -10.01 5.03 4.02
C PHE A 168 -10.30 5.71 2.70
N ILE A 169 -9.57 5.33 1.65
CA ILE A 169 -9.76 5.79 0.28
C ILE A 169 -10.08 4.60 -0.61
N ARG A 170 -11.27 4.59 -1.16
CA ARG A 170 -11.64 3.64 -2.19
C ARG A 170 -11.09 4.12 -3.53
N TYR A 171 -10.53 3.21 -4.32
CA TYR A 171 -9.99 3.54 -5.66
C TYR A 171 -11.02 4.22 -6.55
N GLU A 172 -12.25 3.72 -6.53
CA GLU A 172 -13.35 4.26 -7.33
C GLU A 172 -13.65 5.72 -6.94
N ASP A 173 -13.66 6.05 -5.65
CA ASP A 173 -13.89 7.42 -5.17
C ASP A 173 -12.72 8.35 -5.55
N LEU A 174 -11.48 7.85 -5.47
CA LEU A 174 -10.32 8.60 -5.92
C LEU A 174 -10.39 8.96 -7.41
N VAL A 175 -11.03 8.11 -8.24
CA VAL A 175 -11.13 8.32 -9.69
C VAL A 175 -12.37 9.13 -10.07
N THR A 176 -13.52 8.90 -9.44
CA THR A 176 -14.80 9.53 -9.81
C THR A 176 -15.07 10.83 -9.06
N GLN A 177 -14.55 10.96 -7.85
CA GLN A 177 -14.73 12.11 -6.95
C GLN A 177 -13.39 12.55 -6.33
N PRO A 178 -12.35 12.78 -7.16
CA PRO A 178 -10.98 12.99 -6.65
C PRO A 178 -10.87 14.20 -5.72
N GLU A 179 -11.54 15.31 -6.07
CA GLU A 179 -11.45 16.53 -5.28
C GLU A 179 -12.04 16.38 -3.88
N SER A 180 -13.24 15.80 -3.75
CA SER A 180 -13.87 15.57 -2.44
C SER A 180 -13.08 14.57 -1.61
N THR A 181 -12.57 13.50 -2.23
CA THR A 181 -11.75 12.48 -1.59
C THR A 181 -10.46 13.09 -1.02
N ILE A 182 -9.75 13.89 -1.81
CA ILE A 182 -8.51 14.54 -1.37
C ILE A 182 -8.77 15.64 -0.34
N LYS A 183 -9.86 16.42 -0.45
CA LYS A 183 -10.25 17.36 0.61
C LYS A 183 -10.50 16.66 1.94
N GLY A 184 -11.17 15.49 1.93
CA GLY A 184 -11.35 14.67 3.12
C GLY A 184 -10.03 14.22 3.73
N LEU A 185 -9.06 13.82 2.90
CA LEU A 185 -7.73 13.46 3.36
C LEU A 185 -7.01 14.64 4.03
N TYR A 186 -7.01 15.82 3.43
CA TYR A 186 -6.38 17.00 4.04
C TYR A 186 -7.00 17.36 5.40
N LYS A 187 -8.33 17.24 5.52
CA LYS A 187 -9.01 17.42 6.80
C LYS A 187 -8.56 16.40 7.85
N PHE A 188 -8.42 15.11 7.47
CA PHE A 188 -7.92 14.06 8.36
C PHE A 188 -6.47 14.30 8.79
N LEU A 189 -5.64 14.82 7.88
CA LEU A 189 -4.25 15.17 8.17
C LEU A 189 -4.11 16.48 8.95
N GLU A 190 -5.21 17.23 9.14
CA GLU A 190 -5.23 18.56 9.80
C GLU A 190 -4.36 19.57 9.05
N MET A 191 -4.39 19.52 7.72
CA MET A 191 -3.61 20.38 6.83
C MET A 191 -4.54 21.26 5.99
N ASP A 192 -4.05 22.44 5.61
CA ASP A 192 -4.71 23.30 4.62
C ASP A 192 -4.76 22.63 3.25
N TYR A 193 -5.93 22.68 2.61
CA TYR A 193 -6.12 22.06 1.30
C TYR A 193 -5.29 22.74 0.22
N TYR A 194 -4.52 21.94 -0.52
CA TYR A 194 -3.81 22.34 -1.72
C TYR A 194 -4.66 22.02 -2.96
N PRO A 195 -4.88 22.96 -3.91
CA PRO A 195 -5.68 22.70 -5.11
C PRO A 195 -4.91 21.81 -6.09
N HIS A 196 -5.28 20.53 -6.14
CA HIS A 196 -4.68 19.55 -7.02
C HIS A 196 -5.28 19.60 -8.44
N ARG A 197 -4.47 19.22 -9.44
CA ARG A 197 -4.94 18.96 -10.80
C ARG A 197 -5.27 17.49 -10.95
N PHE A 198 -6.49 17.19 -11.43
CA PHE A 198 -6.96 15.82 -11.64
C PHE A 198 -7.02 15.44 -13.12
N HIS A 199 -6.60 16.34 -13.99
CA HIS A 199 -6.45 16.11 -15.42
C HIS A 199 -5.00 16.31 -15.81
N SER A 200 -4.50 15.55 -16.76
CA SER A 200 -3.11 15.63 -17.22
C SER A 200 -2.09 15.39 -16.10
N LEU A 201 -2.26 14.28 -15.39
CA LEU A 201 -1.35 13.87 -14.32
C LEU A 201 0.02 13.50 -14.89
N ASN A 202 1.07 13.90 -14.20
CA ASN A 202 2.42 13.47 -14.51
C ASN A 202 2.67 12.04 -14.02
N GLN A 203 3.56 11.31 -14.67
CA GLN A 203 4.07 10.07 -14.14
C GLN A 203 4.74 10.33 -12.78
N PHE A 204 4.73 9.29 -11.93
CA PHE A 204 5.32 9.43 -10.60
C PHE A 204 6.80 9.81 -10.69
N SER A 205 7.16 10.86 -9.97
CA SER A 205 8.54 11.17 -9.60
C SER A 205 8.53 11.95 -8.27
N LEU A 206 9.55 11.74 -7.44
CA LEU A 206 9.68 12.41 -6.15
C LEU A 206 11.17 12.60 -5.83
N ASN A 207 11.61 13.85 -5.61
CA ASN A 207 13.01 14.19 -5.31
C ASN A 207 14.03 13.57 -6.32
N GLY A 208 13.65 13.53 -7.61
CA GLY A 208 14.46 12.89 -8.65
C GLY A 208 14.37 11.36 -8.74
N LEU A 209 13.64 10.72 -7.81
CA LEU A 209 13.43 9.27 -7.81
C LEU A 209 12.22 8.91 -8.70
N ILE A 210 12.40 7.88 -9.52
CA ILE A 210 11.36 7.28 -10.35
C ILE A 210 11.34 5.77 -10.13
N TYR A 211 10.29 5.10 -10.55
CA TYR A 211 10.29 3.64 -10.56
C TYR A 211 11.24 3.07 -11.61
N ASP A 212 11.98 2.04 -11.22
CA ASP A 212 12.67 1.16 -12.17
C ASP A 212 11.84 -0.11 -12.37
N ASP A 213 10.90 -0.05 -13.29
CA ASP A 213 10.03 -1.20 -13.62
C ASP A 213 10.76 -2.34 -14.35
N THR A 214 12.04 -2.16 -14.73
CA THR A 214 12.85 -3.26 -15.33
C THR A 214 13.07 -4.39 -14.32
N VAL A 215 13.06 -4.07 -13.03
CA VAL A 215 13.26 -5.05 -11.94
C VAL A 215 12.05 -5.94 -11.72
N VAL A 216 10.85 -5.42 -11.97
CA VAL A 216 9.59 -6.08 -11.59
C VAL A 216 8.71 -6.46 -12.77
N GLY A 217 8.84 -5.79 -13.89
CA GLY A 217 8.02 -5.96 -15.10
C GLY A 217 7.44 -4.62 -15.56
N LYS A 218 7.57 -4.36 -16.87
CA LYS A 218 7.20 -3.08 -17.46
C LYS A 218 5.74 -2.69 -17.20
N GLY A 219 5.51 -1.41 -17.02
CA GLY A 219 4.18 -0.82 -16.89
C GLY A 219 3.46 -1.08 -15.56
N LEU A 220 4.11 -1.72 -14.57
CA LEU A 220 3.48 -1.98 -13.27
C LEU A 220 3.09 -0.68 -12.56
N HIS A 221 3.94 0.34 -12.64
CA HIS A 221 3.76 1.63 -11.98
C HIS A 221 3.43 2.78 -12.94
N THR A 222 3.17 2.47 -14.21
CA THR A 222 2.73 3.48 -15.18
C THR A 222 1.30 3.91 -14.86
N ILE A 223 1.07 5.23 -14.77
CA ILE A 223 -0.26 5.80 -14.62
C ILE A 223 -0.78 6.34 -15.94
N LYS A 224 -2.10 6.38 -16.09
CA LYS A 224 -2.74 7.07 -17.21
C LYS A 224 -2.72 8.56 -16.94
N THR A 225 -2.08 9.32 -17.82
CA THR A 225 -1.86 10.77 -17.65
C THR A 225 -3.03 11.64 -18.08
N GLY A 226 -4.05 11.05 -18.71
CA GLY A 226 -5.25 11.75 -19.16
C GLY A 226 -6.26 12.04 -18.05
N ARG A 227 -7.53 12.18 -18.44
CA ARG A 227 -8.63 12.36 -17.47
C ARG A 227 -8.82 11.09 -16.63
N LEU A 228 -9.02 11.27 -15.34
CA LEU A 228 -9.39 10.18 -14.45
C LEU A 228 -10.76 9.64 -14.84
N GLN A 229 -10.84 8.35 -15.12
CA GLN A 229 -12.09 7.65 -15.40
C GLN A 229 -11.98 6.19 -14.99
N LEU A 230 -13.08 5.64 -14.51
CA LEU A 230 -13.18 4.21 -14.30
C LEU A 230 -13.25 3.53 -15.67
N GLU A 231 -12.48 2.48 -15.83
CA GLU A 231 -12.53 1.62 -17.00
C GLU A 231 -13.00 0.24 -16.57
N GLU A 232 -13.87 -0.33 -17.37
CA GLU A 232 -14.25 -1.72 -17.23
C GLU A 232 -13.03 -2.61 -17.54
N ASN A 233 -12.73 -3.55 -16.68
CA ASN A 233 -11.62 -4.47 -16.89
C ASN A 233 -12.17 -5.74 -17.56
N PRO A 234 -11.76 -6.05 -18.80
CA PRO A 234 -12.26 -7.21 -19.54
C PRO A 234 -11.98 -8.54 -18.84
N TYR A 235 -10.98 -8.61 -17.97
CA TYR A 235 -10.60 -9.80 -17.21
C TYR A 235 -11.43 -10.03 -15.93
N LYS A 236 -12.47 -9.22 -15.68
CA LYS A 236 -13.27 -9.33 -14.44
C LYS A 236 -14.05 -10.65 -14.36
N ASN A 237 -14.52 -11.17 -15.49
CA ASN A 237 -15.20 -12.47 -15.55
C ASN A 237 -14.23 -13.62 -15.29
N GLU A 238 -13.02 -13.55 -15.82
CA GLU A 238 -11.95 -14.51 -15.56
C GLU A 238 -11.53 -14.47 -14.08
N ALA A 239 -11.36 -13.29 -13.52
CA ALA A 239 -11.10 -13.11 -12.09
C ALA A 239 -12.19 -13.74 -11.21
N ARG A 240 -13.48 -13.67 -11.61
CA ARG A 240 -14.58 -14.37 -10.92
C ARG A 240 -14.40 -15.87 -10.95
N HIS A 241 -14.03 -16.44 -12.10
CA HIS A 241 -13.79 -17.89 -12.19
C HIS A 241 -12.72 -18.34 -11.17
N PHE A 242 -11.61 -17.66 -11.13
CA PHE A 242 -10.56 -17.94 -10.14
C PHE A 242 -11.00 -17.65 -8.71
N SER A 243 -11.81 -16.63 -8.46
CA SER A 243 -12.29 -16.31 -7.11
C SER A 243 -13.16 -17.41 -6.50
N VAL A 244 -13.88 -18.19 -7.30
CA VAL A 244 -14.63 -19.35 -6.84
C VAL A 244 -13.71 -20.43 -6.27
N LEU A 245 -12.51 -20.59 -6.84
CA LEU A 245 -11.49 -21.49 -6.33
C LEU A 245 -10.95 -21.02 -4.96
N PHE A 246 -10.94 -19.72 -4.73
CA PHE A 246 -10.54 -19.11 -3.44
C PHE A 246 -11.66 -19.12 -2.40
N LEU A 247 -12.92 -19.41 -2.76
CA LEU A 247 -14.03 -19.49 -1.81
C LEU A 247 -13.86 -20.59 -0.77
N ASN A 248 -13.09 -21.63 -1.05
CA ASN A 248 -12.69 -22.62 -0.04
C ASN A 248 -11.70 -22.07 1.01
N TRP A 249 -11.00 -20.98 0.68
CA TRP A 249 -10.24 -20.14 1.62
C TRP A 249 -11.11 -19.03 2.24
N GLY A 250 -12.25 -18.73 1.66
CA GLY A 250 -12.99 -17.47 1.75
C GLY A 250 -14.20 -17.45 2.64
N LEU A 251 -14.48 -18.43 3.49
CA LEU A 251 -15.44 -18.23 4.60
C LEU A 251 -15.02 -17.08 5.52
N ARG A 252 -13.74 -16.77 5.60
CA ARG A 252 -13.22 -15.59 6.31
C ARG A 252 -13.30 -14.30 5.49
N LEU A 253 -13.25 -14.35 4.16
CA LEU A 253 -13.31 -13.16 3.28
C LEU A 253 -14.75 -12.71 2.96
N ARG A 254 -15.75 -13.61 3.02
CA ARG A 254 -17.16 -13.23 2.83
C ARG A 254 -17.63 -12.20 3.85
N HIS A 255 -17.18 -12.28 5.10
CA HIS A 255 -17.50 -11.25 6.11
C HIS A 255 -16.85 -9.89 5.84
N LEU A 256 -15.73 -9.85 5.13
CA LEU A 256 -15.03 -8.61 4.75
C LEU A 256 -15.72 -7.88 3.60
N ILE A 257 -16.12 -8.61 2.55
CA ILE A 257 -16.80 -8.04 1.40
C ILE A 257 -18.18 -7.51 1.82
N PHE A 258 -18.89 -8.20 2.72
CA PHE A 258 -20.20 -7.76 3.21
C PHE A 258 -20.14 -6.63 4.27
N ALA A 259 -19.12 -6.59 5.14
CA ALA A 259 -19.02 -5.52 6.15
C ALA A 259 -18.75 -4.14 5.52
N VAL A 260 -18.06 -4.08 4.37
CA VAL A 260 -17.79 -2.83 3.64
C VAL A 260 -19.03 -2.32 2.86
N TYR A 261 -19.99 -3.21 2.54
CA TYR A 261 -21.20 -2.84 1.79
C TYR A 261 -22.42 -2.47 2.65
N PHE A 262 -22.39 -2.64 3.99
CA PHE A 262 -23.55 -2.45 4.86
C PHE A 262 -23.47 -1.24 5.80
N THR A 263 -22.47 -0.38 5.69
CA THR A 263 -22.40 0.90 6.42
C THR A 263 -22.41 2.08 5.43
N ALA A 264 -23.40 2.12 4.55
CA ALA A 264 -23.74 3.29 3.76
C ALA A 264 -25.12 3.80 4.18
#